data_3aafae210b41978658c74d54c1f2e347
#
_entry.id   3aafae210b41978658c74d54c1f2e347
#
_cell.length_a   1.000
_cell.length_b   1.000
_cell.length_c   1.000
_cell.angle_alpha   90.00
_cell.angle_beta   90.00
_cell.angle_gamma   90.00
#
_symmetry.space_group_name_H-M   'P 1'
#
loop_
_entity.id
_entity.type
_entity.pdbx_description
1 polymer ?
#
loop_
_entity_poly.entity_id
_entity_poly.type
_entity_poly.pdbx_seq_one_letter_code
_entity_poly.pdbx_strand_id
1 'polypeptide(L)'
;MLQISELASKEKLPIKFLEQIFTQLKAGGYVSSRRGKFGGYSLARPMSQIKFGAVIRLIDGPLAPIRCVSQTSYARCSCPDEIHCGLRILMFDVRNAISTILDRYTLADIVEITLRKYRRDKVAPPFLHRSIPFTSALPQKKEALRSKRRAAARNRFSGSPGSETNNHPPKMR
;
A
#
# COMPACT_ATOMS: atom_id res chain seq x y z
N MET A 1 -22.26 7.65 -7.92
CA MET A 1 -21.73 8.60 -6.91
C MET A 1 -22.14 8.10 -5.55
N LEU A 2 -21.30 8.24 -4.54
CA LEU A 2 -21.56 7.79 -3.17
C LEU A 2 -21.91 9.01 -2.29
N GLN A 3 -23.01 8.95 -1.55
CA GLN A 3 -23.36 9.99 -0.58
C GLN A 3 -22.71 9.69 0.78
N ILE A 4 -22.20 10.74 1.44
CA ILE A 4 -21.57 10.59 2.77
C ILE A 4 -22.56 10.03 3.79
N SER A 5 -23.83 10.45 3.74
CA SER A 5 -24.89 9.96 4.63
C SER A 5 -25.13 8.46 4.50
N GLU A 6 -25.09 7.93 3.27
CA GLU A 6 -25.19 6.50 3.01
C GLU A 6 -24.00 5.75 3.61
N LEU A 7 -22.78 6.27 3.40
CA LEU A 7 -21.55 5.68 3.93
C LEU A 7 -21.54 5.71 5.46
N ALA A 8 -21.92 6.86 6.06
CA ALA A 8 -22.00 7.04 7.51
C ALA A 8 -22.95 6.02 8.16
N SER A 9 -24.12 5.82 7.56
CA SER A 9 -25.10 4.86 8.05
C SER A 9 -24.61 3.41 7.95
N LYS A 10 -24.00 3.02 6.82
CA LYS A 10 -23.52 1.67 6.59
C LYS A 10 -22.32 1.30 7.44
N GLU A 11 -21.36 2.22 7.58
CA GLU A 11 -20.13 1.99 8.35
C GLU A 11 -20.27 2.40 9.82
N LYS A 12 -21.42 2.95 10.23
CA LYS A 12 -21.67 3.46 11.60
C LYS A 12 -20.63 4.48 12.05
N LEU A 13 -20.22 5.36 11.13
CA LEU A 13 -19.25 6.43 11.39
C LEU A 13 -19.91 7.80 11.47
N PRO A 14 -19.38 8.73 12.30
CA PRO A 14 -19.88 10.10 12.36
C PRO A 14 -19.74 10.81 11.01
N ILE A 15 -20.81 11.49 10.56
CA ILE A 15 -20.82 12.22 9.28
C ILE A 15 -19.70 13.27 9.23
N LYS A 16 -19.52 14.05 10.30
CA LYS A 16 -18.48 15.09 10.37
C LYS A 16 -17.06 14.53 10.20
N PHE A 17 -16.80 13.35 10.74
CA PHE A 17 -15.52 12.66 10.56
C PHE A 17 -15.29 12.29 9.09
N LEU A 18 -16.30 11.73 8.43
CA LEU A 18 -16.23 11.42 7.00
C LEU A 18 -16.07 12.67 6.13
N GLU A 19 -16.75 13.76 6.45
CA GLU A 19 -16.62 15.04 5.74
C GLU A 19 -15.17 15.57 5.78
N GLN A 20 -14.49 15.47 6.92
CA GLN A 20 -13.09 15.85 7.05
C GLN A 20 -12.19 14.99 6.17
N ILE A 21 -12.36 13.67 6.20
CA ILE A 21 -11.59 12.73 5.36
C ILE A 21 -11.83 13.03 3.88
N PHE A 22 -13.10 13.17 3.46
CA PHE A 22 -13.41 13.44 2.05
C PHE A 22 -12.91 14.82 1.59
N THR A 23 -12.84 15.80 2.49
CA THR A 23 -12.22 17.09 2.20
C THR A 23 -10.73 16.95 1.91
N GLN A 24 -10.01 16.18 2.72
CA GLN A 24 -8.60 15.89 2.49
C GLN A 24 -8.39 15.08 1.20
N LEU A 25 -9.19 14.04 0.97
CA LEU A 25 -9.12 13.22 -0.25
C LEU A 25 -9.37 14.05 -1.51
N LYS A 26 -10.29 15.03 -1.43
CA LYS A 26 -10.58 15.96 -2.53
C LYS A 26 -9.41 16.91 -2.77
N ALA A 27 -8.84 17.48 -1.71
CA ALA A 27 -7.65 18.33 -1.81
C ALA A 27 -6.46 17.57 -2.41
N GLY A 28 -6.29 16.29 -2.05
CA GLY A 28 -5.27 15.40 -2.62
C GLY A 28 -5.57 14.90 -4.04
N GLY A 29 -6.73 15.25 -4.62
CA GLY A 29 -7.10 14.85 -5.98
C GLY A 29 -7.44 13.37 -6.14
N TYR A 30 -7.84 12.68 -5.05
CA TYR A 30 -8.28 11.29 -5.08
C TYR A 30 -9.76 11.14 -5.36
N VAL A 31 -10.57 12.11 -4.92
CA VAL A 31 -12.01 12.14 -5.15
C VAL A 31 -12.46 13.47 -5.71
N SER A 32 -13.56 13.42 -6.46
CA SER A 32 -14.32 14.58 -6.93
C SER A 32 -15.67 14.62 -6.24
N SER A 33 -16.24 15.81 -6.04
CA SER A 33 -17.56 15.98 -5.45
C SER A 33 -18.50 16.72 -6.39
N ARG A 34 -19.75 16.29 -6.45
CA ARG A 34 -20.84 16.97 -7.16
C ARG A 34 -21.93 17.34 -6.19
N ARG A 35 -22.42 18.59 -6.27
CA ARG A 35 -23.53 19.09 -5.44
C ARG A 35 -24.89 18.71 -6.05
N GLY A 36 -25.95 18.73 -5.24
CA GLY A 36 -27.34 18.54 -5.63
C GLY A 36 -27.95 17.21 -5.18
N LYS A 37 -29.25 17.02 -5.48
CA LYS A 37 -30.04 15.85 -5.05
C LYS A 37 -29.42 14.50 -5.46
N PHE A 38 -28.76 14.47 -6.61
CA PHE A 38 -28.05 13.30 -7.14
C PHE A 38 -26.52 13.46 -7.02
N GLY A 39 -26.06 14.35 -6.14
CA GLY A 39 -24.66 14.61 -5.87
C GLY A 39 -24.03 13.53 -5.01
N GLY A 40 -22.76 13.75 -4.65
CA GLY A 40 -21.97 12.83 -3.85
C GLY A 40 -20.52 12.87 -4.28
N TYR A 41 -19.80 11.82 -3.93
CA TYR A 41 -18.38 11.66 -4.22
C TYR A 41 -18.14 10.53 -5.21
N SER A 42 -17.14 10.70 -6.06
CA SER A 42 -16.61 9.66 -6.96
C SER A 42 -15.09 9.74 -6.99
N LEU A 43 -14.44 8.68 -7.41
CA LEU A 43 -12.99 8.72 -7.62
C LEU A 43 -12.64 9.70 -8.74
N ALA A 44 -11.61 10.52 -8.54
CA ALA A 44 -11.10 11.47 -9.53
C ALA A 44 -10.13 10.81 -10.54
N ARG A 45 -9.63 9.62 -10.22
CA ARG A 45 -8.71 8.85 -11.06
C ARG A 45 -8.98 7.35 -10.91
N PRO A 46 -8.51 6.50 -11.86
CA PRO A 46 -8.70 5.06 -11.79
C PRO A 46 -8.10 4.45 -10.50
N MET A 47 -8.80 3.48 -9.91
CA MET A 47 -8.35 2.78 -8.69
C MET A 47 -6.95 2.17 -8.82
N SER A 48 -6.55 1.75 -10.00
CA SER A 48 -5.23 1.19 -10.29
C SER A 48 -4.09 2.22 -10.24
N GLN A 49 -4.41 3.51 -10.31
CA GLN A 49 -3.45 4.61 -10.21
C GLN A 49 -3.35 5.17 -8.78
N ILE A 50 -4.22 4.75 -7.88
CA ILE A 50 -4.25 5.22 -6.50
C ILE A 50 -3.44 4.25 -5.63
N LYS A 51 -2.24 4.65 -5.21
CA LYS A 51 -1.41 3.90 -4.28
C LYS A 51 -1.98 4.00 -2.86
N PHE A 52 -2.12 2.85 -2.19
CA PHE A 52 -2.72 2.80 -0.87
C PHE A 52 -1.88 3.56 0.18
N GLY A 53 -0.55 3.42 0.12
CA GLY A 53 0.36 4.17 0.98
C GLY A 53 0.28 5.69 0.81
N ALA A 54 -0.01 6.18 -0.41
CA ALA A 54 -0.18 7.61 -0.65
C ALA A 54 -1.47 8.17 0.00
N VAL A 55 -2.54 7.37 0.01
CA VAL A 55 -3.80 7.74 0.69
C VAL A 55 -3.59 7.80 2.21
N ILE A 56 -2.90 6.81 2.79
CA ILE A 56 -2.61 6.81 4.24
C ILE A 56 -1.75 8.03 4.61
N ARG A 57 -0.70 8.33 3.85
CA ARG A 57 0.13 9.53 4.12
C ARG A 57 -0.65 10.83 4.05
N LEU A 58 -1.66 10.91 3.20
CA LEU A 58 -2.51 12.09 3.10
C LEU A 58 -3.40 12.27 4.34
N ILE A 59 -3.95 11.18 4.88
CA ILE A 59 -4.93 11.21 5.98
C ILE A 59 -4.23 11.19 7.34
N ASP A 60 -3.32 10.23 7.53
CA ASP A 60 -2.70 9.95 8.83
C ASP A 60 -1.33 10.61 8.97
N GLY A 61 -0.77 11.11 7.85
CA GLY A 61 0.56 11.70 7.83
C GLY A 61 1.68 10.70 7.56
N PRO A 62 2.91 11.00 8.02
CA PRO A 62 4.10 10.21 7.69
C PRO A 62 4.03 8.77 8.18
N LEU A 63 4.40 7.82 7.32
CA LEU A 63 4.51 6.39 7.67
C LEU A 63 5.79 6.10 8.47
N ALA A 64 6.05 6.87 9.52
CA ALA A 64 7.26 6.74 10.32
C ALA A 64 6.89 6.47 11.79
N PRO A 65 7.38 5.38 12.40
CA PRO A 65 7.10 5.07 13.81
C PRO A 65 7.59 6.13 14.77
N ILE A 66 8.69 6.80 14.42
CA ILE A 66 9.28 7.93 15.18
C ILE A 66 9.70 9.04 14.22
N ARG A 67 9.66 10.28 14.70
CA ARG A 67 9.88 11.48 13.86
C ARG A 67 11.28 11.56 13.27
N CYS A 68 12.31 11.12 13.97
CA CYS A 68 13.70 11.17 13.52
C CYS A 68 14.02 10.20 12.34
N VAL A 69 13.09 9.33 11.94
CA VAL A 69 13.20 8.51 10.73
C VAL A 69 12.18 8.90 9.66
N SER A 70 11.38 9.95 9.87
CA SER A 70 10.39 10.41 8.88
C SER A 70 11.07 11.02 7.65
N GLN A 71 10.54 10.73 6.47
CA GLN A 71 10.99 11.33 5.20
C GLN A 71 10.36 12.72 4.94
N THR A 72 9.12 12.90 5.39
CA THR A 72 8.31 14.07 5.04
C THR A 72 8.11 15.02 6.21
N SER A 73 8.30 14.55 7.45
CA SER A 73 8.11 15.32 8.68
C SER A 73 9.19 14.95 9.70
N TYR A 74 10.45 15.02 9.23
CA TYR A 74 11.58 14.81 10.13
C TYR A 74 11.57 15.83 11.28
N ALA A 75 11.81 15.34 12.49
CA ALA A 75 12.12 16.17 13.64
C ALA A 75 13.22 15.48 14.45
N ARG A 76 14.21 16.25 14.85
CA ARG A 76 15.30 15.78 15.68
C ARG A 76 14.75 15.22 16.99
N CYS A 77 15.26 14.08 17.44
CA CYS A 77 14.91 13.54 18.75
C CYS A 77 15.66 14.26 19.87
N SER A 78 15.21 14.06 21.10
CA SER A 78 15.91 14.54 22.33
C SER A 78 17.07 13.64 22.74
N CYS A 79 17.40 12.61 21.94
CA CYS A 79 18.50 11.70 22.22
C CYS A 79 19.85 12.44 22.18
N PRO A 80 20.79 12.14 23.09
CA PRO A 80 22.11 12.77 23.11
C PRO A 80 22.90 12.56 21.83
N ASP A 81 22.77 11.37 21.23
CA ASP A 81 23.45 10.99 20.00
C ASP A 81 22.44 10.32 19.05
N GLU A 82 22.03 11.06 18.04
CA GLU A 82 21.13 10.56 17.00
C GLU A 82 21.85 9.73 15.94
N ILE A 83 23.14 10.01 15.72
CA ILE A 83 23.92 9.38 14.66
C ILE A 83 24.21 7.92 14.98
N HIS A 84 24.58 7.63 16.24
CA HIS A 84 24.91 6.27 16.68
C HIS A 84 23.73 5.56 17.37
N CYS A 85 22.52 6.07 17.21
CA CYS A 85 21.33 5.50 17.84
C CYS A 85 20.88 4.20 17.14
N GLY A 86 21.10 3.06 17.76
CA GLY A 86 20.68 1.75 17.25
C GLY A 86 19.17 1.62 17.07
N LEU A 87 18.37 2.25 17.95
CA LEU A 87 16.91 2.30 17.79
C LEU A 87 16.50 3.04 16.51
N ARG A 88 17.18 4.13 16.17
CA ARG A 88 16.92 4.88 14.95
C ARG A 88 17.19 4.03 13.72
N ILE A 89 18.25 3.24 13.70
CA ILE A 89 18.59 2.31 12.59
C ILE A 89 17.46 1.29 12.42
N LEU A 90 17.04 0.64 13.51
CA LEU A 90 15.93 -0.31 13.49
C LEU A 90 14.63 0.32 12.98
N MET A 91 14.28 1.51 13.49
CA MET A 91 13.04 2.20 13.09
C MET A 91 13.09 2.70 11.65
N PHE A 92 14.26 2.96 11.12
CA PHE A 92 14.47 3.26 9.70
C PHE A 92 14.09 2.06 8.82
N ASP A 93 14.52 0.85 9.18
CA ASP A 93 14.17 -0.37 8.46
C ASP A 93 12.68 -0.68 8.56
N VAL A 94 12.08 -0.53 9.75
CA VAL A 94 10.63 -0.69 9.95
C VAL A 94 9.86 0.29 9.06
N ARG A 95 10.22 1.56 9.03
CA ARG A 95 9.60 2.56 8.16
C ARG A 95 9.70 2.16 6.68
N ASN A 96 10.88 1.74 6.23
CA ASN A 96 11.10 1.30 4.85
C ASN A 96 10.23 0.10 4.50
N ALA A 97 10.14 -0.89 5.39
CA ALA A 97 9.30 -2.07 5.22
C ALA A 97 7.82 -1.68 5.09
N ILE A 98 7.30 -0.85 5.99
CA ILE A 98 5.92 -0.36 5.96
C ILE A 98 5.64 0.37 4.63
N SER A 99 6.49 1.32 4.26
CA SER A 99 6.34 2.10 3.02
C SER A 99 6.35 1.19 1.80
N THR A 100 7.30 0.25 1.72
CA THR A 100 7.42 -0.69 0.59
C THR A 100 6.17 -1.56 0.44
N ILE A 101 5.63 -2.05 1.55
CA ILE A 101 4.42 -2.88 1.55
C ILE A 101 3.21 -2.06 1.07
N LEU A 102 2.97 -0.91 1.68
CA LEU A 102 1.80 -0.09 1.39
C LEU A 102 1.83 0.52 -0.02
N ASP A 103 3.02 0.89 -0.53
CA ASP A 103 3.18 1.46 -1.87
C ASP A 103 3.10 0.40 -2.98
N ARG A 104 3.21 -0.88 -2.65
CA ARG A 104 3.00 -1.98 -3.59
C ARG A 104 1.54 -2.10 -3.99
N TYR A 105 0.61 -1.85 -3.07
CA TYR A 105 -0.81 -2.04 -3.27
C TYR A 105 -1.47 -0.77 -3.83
N THR A 106 -2.34 -0.97 -4.81
CA THR A 106 -3.27 0.04 -5.30
C THR A 106 -4.65 -0.15 -4.65
N LEU A 107 -5.50 0.85 -4.77
CA LEU A 107 -6.89 0.74 -4.34
C LEU A 107 -7.62 -0.42 -5.07
N ALA A 108 -7.30 -0.65 -6.34
CA ALA A 108 -7.84 -1.77 -7.11
C ALA A 108 -7.44 -3.13 -6.51
N ASP A 109 -6.19 -3.28 -6.06
CA ASP A 109 -5.70 -4.52 -5.45
C ASP A 109 -6.43 -4.81 -4.13
N ILE A 110 -6.65 -3.79 -3.30
CA ILE A 110 -7.36 -3.93 -2.03
C ILE A 110 -8.83 -4.31 -2.26
N VAL A 111 -9.51 -3.64 -3.19
CA VAL A 111 -10.89 -3.98 -3.56
C VAL A 111 -10.97 -5.43 -4.07
N GLU A 112 -10.04 -5.84 -4.93
CA GLU A 112 -10.01 -7.22 -5.44
C GLU A 112 -9.81 -8.25 -4.32
N ILE A 113 -8.86 -8.03 -3.41
CA ILE A 113 -8.61 -8.90 -2.25
C ILE A 113 -9.88 -9.02 -1.40
N THR A 114 -10.53 -7.89 -1.13
CA THR A 114 -11.75 -7.83 -0.33
C THR A 114 -12.88 -8.60 -1.00
N LEU A 115 -13.14 -8.35 -2.28
CA LEU A 115 -14.20 -9.05 -3.02
C LEU A 115 -13.96 -10.55 -3.15
N ARG A 116 -12.69 -10.99 -3.24
CA ARG A 116 -12.37 -12.42 -3.21
C ARG A 116 -12.75 -13.08 -1.89
N LYS A 117 -12.53 -12.39 -0.76
CA LYS A 117 -12.94 -12.91 0.55
C LYS A 117 -14.45 -13.04 0.64
N TYR A 118 -15.21 -12.03 0.26
CA TYR A 118 -16.67 -12.08 0.24
C TYR A 118 -17.20 -13.25 -0.61
N ARG A 119 -16.61 -13.47 -1.80
CA ARG A 119 -17.00 -14.60 -2.66
C ARG A 119 -16.69 -15.95 -2.03
N ARG A 120 -15.51 -16.10 -1.45
CA ARG A 120 -15.10 -17.34 -0.78
C ARG A 120 -16.04 -17.68 0.36
N ASP A 121 -16.40 -16.67 1.15
CA ASP A 121 -17.22 -16.84 2.34
C ASP A 121 -18.72 -16.79 2.02
N LYS A 122 -19.10 -16.65 0.72
CA LYS A 122 -20.48 -16.57 0.21
C LYS A 122 -21.33 -15.46 0.87
N VAL A 123 -20.71 -14.37 1.25
CA VAL A 123 -21.35 -13.20 1.86
C VAL A 123 -21.46 -12.08 0.83
N ALA A 124 -22.61 -11.39 0.79
CA ALA A 124 -22.81 -10.25 -0.09
C ALA A 124 -22.01 -9.02 0.40
N PRO A 125 -21.23 -8.36 -0.46
CA PRO A 125 -20.52 -7.14 -0.07
C PRO A 125 -21.49 -6.01 0.26
N PRO A 126 -21.25 -5.18 1.30
CA PRO A 126 -22.17 -4.17 1.78
C PRO A 126 -22.43 -3.02 0.80
N PHE A 127 -21.53 -2.81 -0.18
CA PHE A 127 -21.56 -1.67 -1.12
C PHE A 127 -21.71 -2.05 -2.59
N LEU A 128 -22.17 -3.25 -2.91
CA LEU A 128 -22.49 -3.59 -4.30
C LEU A 128 -23.69 -2.76 -4.77
N HIS A 129 -23.37 -1.59 -5.37
CA HIS A 129 -24.33 -0.92 -6.22
C HIS A 129 -24.56 -1.76 -7.47
N ARG A 130 -25.82 -1.96 -7.87
CA ARG A 130 -26.25 -2.76 -9.04
C ARG A 130 -25.58 -2.39 -10.38
N SER A 131 -24.78 -1.32 -10.41
CA SER A 131 -24.19 -0.74 -11.63
C SER A 131 -22.75 -1.19 -11.89
N ILE A 132 -22.12 -1.99 -11.06
CA ILE A 132 -20.81 -2.57 -11.38
C ILE A 132 -21.09 -3.96 -11.94
N PRO A 133 -20.98 -4.18 -13.26
CA PRO A 133 -21.09 -5.51 -13.80
C PRO A 133 -19.96 -6.34 -13.20
N PHE A 134 -20.33 -7.37 -12.48
CA PHE A 134 -19.45 -8.36 -11.90
C PHE A 134 -18.90 -9.25 -13.04
N THR A 135 -18.16 -8.62 -13.96
CA THR A 135 -17.52 -9.34 -15.05
C THR A 135 -16.28 -10.04 -14.52
N SER A 136 -16.24 -11.34 -14.76
CA SER A 136 -15.16 -12.28 -14.43
C SER A 136 -13.83 -12.02 -15.17
N ALA A 137 -13.67 -10.89 -15.83
CA ALA A 137 -12.47 -10.51 -16.59
C ALA A 137 -11.48 -9.75 -15.68
N LEU A 138 -10.75 -10.47 -14.85
CA LEU A 138 -9.57 -9.94 -14.21
C LEU A 138 -8.35 -10.18 -15.09
N PRO A 139 -7.49 -9.16 -15.33
CA PRO A 139 -6.22 -9.39 -15.99
C PRO A 139 -5.41 -10.40 -15.16
N GLN A 140 -4.99 -11.48 -15.82
CA GLN A 140 -4.22 -12.58 -15.23
C GLN A 140 -2.78 -12.14 -14.88
N LYS A 141 -2.65 -11.28 -13.86
CA LYS A 141 -1.33 -10.88 -13.33
C LYS A 141 -0.60 -12.01 -12.60
N LYS A 142 -1.28 -13.15 -12.37
CA LYS A 142 -0.69 -14.29 -11.64
C LYS A 142 0.32 -15.11 -12.44
N GLU A 143 0.20 -15.16 -13.76
CA GLU A 143 1.14 -15.95 -14.59
C GLU A 143 2.51 -15.27 -14.72
N ALA A 144 2.56 -13.95 -14.84
CA ALA A 144 3.80 -13.20 -14.93
C ALA A 144 4.64 -13.25 -13.63
N LEU A 145 4.01 -13.38 -12.47
CA LEU A 145 4.73 -13.50 -11.19
C LEU A 145 5.17 -14.95 -10.93
N ARG A 146 4.41 -15.94 -11.38
CA ARG A 146 4.79 -17.36 -11.31
C ARG A 146 5.90 -17.70 -12.31
N SER A 147 5.87 -17.12 -13.51
CA SER A 147 6.93 -17.31 -14.52
C SER A 147 8.24 -16.67 -14.07
N LYS A 148 8.22 -15.47 -13.47
CA LYS A 148 9.41 -14.84 -12.89
C LYS A 148 9.99 -15.62 -11.71
N ARG A 149 9.15 -16.21 -10.85
CA ARG A 149 9.61 -17.08 -9.75
C ARG A 149 10.18 -18.41 -10.26
N ARG A 150 9.60 -19.01 -11.31
CA ARG A 150 10.14 -20.23 -11.93
C ARG A 150 11.44 -19.98 -12.68
N ALA A 151 11.59 -18.84 -13.35
CA ALA A 151 12.82 -18.44 -14.02
C ALA A 151 13.96 -18.17 -13.00
N ALA A 152 13.68 -17.49 -11.89
CA ALA A 152 14.64 -17.25 -10.82
C ALA A 152 15.05 -18.53 -10.09
N ALA A 153 14.16 -19.53 -9.97
CA ALA A 153 14.48 -20.83 -9.37
C ALA A 153 15.33 -21.70 -10.30
N ARG A 154 15.13 -21.63 -11.61
CA ARG A 154 15.99 -22.36 -12.59
C ARG A 154 17.41 -21.85 -12.65
N ASN A 155 17.63 -20.53 -12.53
CA ASN A 155 18.97 -19.93 -12.55
C ASN A 155 19.80 -20.22 -11.28
N ARG A 156 19.18 -20.68 -10.19
CA ARG A 156 19.92 -21.09 -8.98
C ARG A 156 20.46 -22.51 -9.04
N PHE A 157 19.99 -23.33 -9.99
CA PHE A 157 20.36 -24.75 -10.08
C PHE A 157 21.32 -25.06 -11.24
N SER A 158 21.69 -24.07 -12.07
CA SER A 158 22.60 -24.25 -13.22
C SER A 158 24.04 -23.73 -12.98
N GLY A 159 24.42 -23.48 -11.72
CA GLY A 159 25.83 -23.23 -11.35
C GLY A 159 26.56 -24.53 -11.09
N SER A 160 27.25 -25.03 -12.11
CA SER A 160 28.18 -26.18 -12.00
C SER A 160 29.34 -25.89 -11.04
N PRO A 161 29.82 -26.89 -10.29
CA PRO A 161 31.03 -26.74 -9.48
C PRO A 161 32.25 -26.79 -10.39
N GLY A 162 32.99 -25.71 -10.45
CA GLY A 162 34.22 -25.60 -11.23
C GLY A 162 35.41 -25.15 -10.39
N SER A 163 36.32 -26.08 -10.10
CA SER A 163 37.75 -25.95 -9.82
C SER A 163 38.18 -25.10 -8.62
N GLU A 164 38.53 -25.84 -7.57
CA GLU A 164 39.53 -25.45 -6.56
C GLU A 164 40.84 -25.04 -7.24
N THR A 165 41.26 -23.78 -7.04
CA THR A 165 42.67 -23.41 -7.18
C THR A 165 43.17 -22.96 -5.82
N ASN A 166 44.05 -23.85 -5.31
CA ASN A 166 44.96 -23.68 -4.21
C ASN A 166 45.72 -22.34 -4.32
N ASN A 167 45.57 -21.44 -3.34
CA ASN A 167 46.47 -20.31 -3.22
C ASN A 167 46.92 -20.14 -1.77
N HIS A 168 48.16 -20.48 -1.56
CA HIS A 168 48.92 -20.42 -0.32
C HIS A 168 49.20 -18.95 0.06
N PRO A 169 49.13 -18.54 1.32
CA PRO A 169 49.44 -17.16 1.72
C PRO A 169 50.93 -16.92 1.83
N PRO A 170 51.44 -15.74 1.48
CA PRO A 170 52.86 -15.40 1.65
C PRO A 170 53.19 -15.08 3.10
N LYS A 171 54.35 -15.59 3.55
CA LYS A 171 54.97 -15.32 4.86
C LYS A 171 55.39 -13.86 4.98
N MET A 172 55.01 -13.21 6.08
CA MET A 172 55.57 -11.92 6.52
C MET A 172 57.04 -12.07 6.92
N ARG A 173 57.83 -11.11 6.49
CA ARG A 173 59.00 -10.60 7.19
C ARG A 173 58.72 -9.15 7.56
#